data_a34afc43e5beea0169f52298e21e40d3
#
_entry.id   a34afc43e5beea0169f52298e21e40d3
#
_cell.length_a   1.000
_cell.length_b   1.000
_cell.length_c   1.000
_cell.angle_alpha   90.00
_cell.angle_beta   90.00
_cell.angle_gamma   90.00
#
_symmetry.space_group_name_H-M   'P 1'
#
loop_
_entity.id
_entity.type
_entity.pdbx_description
1 polymer ?
#
loop_
_entity_poly.entity_id
_entity_poly.type
_entity_poly.pdbx_seq_one_letter_code
_entity_poly.pdbx_strand_id
1 'polypeptide(L)'
;MSLSSLSSLSDHEDFLHHRRRFPDRMDIFSKYDGEDFRIRYRISKHAVLQIRNILDIEPLTERNKPINGLTQLLIFLRFIATGTSQAVLDDLIGIHKSTVCRIIQRVSRKLAELSSAYIKMPNREELRDVAERFYKIGGLPRVAGAVDCTHIKIISRRGVLSEMFRCSKGFFSFNVQVVCDADVKIRDIVARWPGSVHDCTIFNNSHLYADFESGRYGNHYLLGDSGYVNKNFLLVPIANHKHLLRGIQQMPHCNAQHGGEMLWCMEAAVSMPGERDYPE
;
A
#
# COMPACT_ATOMS: atom_id res chain seq x y z
N MET A 1 36.06 -40.59 66.34
CA MET A 1 35.92 -39.15 66.18
C MET A 1 34.92 -38.90 65.02
N SER A 2 33.93 -38.19 65.35
CA SER A 2 32.62 -38.04 64.70
C SER A 2 32.70 -37.36 63.36
N LEU A 3 32.09 -37.93 62.29
CA LEU A 3 31.73 -37.29 61.05
C LEU A 3 30.30 -36.85 61.22
N SER A 4 30.14 -35.53 61.38
CA SER A 4 28.87 -34.88 61.50
C SER A 4 28.27 -34.66 60.10
N SER A 5 27.05 -35.12 59.97
CA SER A 5 26.01 -34.86 58.97
C SER A 5 26.13 -33.57 58.16
N LEU A 6 26.31 -33.72 56.88
CA LEU A 6 25.91 -32.69 55.87
C LEU A 6 24.42 -32.87 55.60
N SER A 7 23.62 -31.98 56.13
CA SER A 7 22.22 -31.85 55.80
C SER A 7 22.09 -31.34 54.34
N SER A 8 21.48 -32.15 53.52
CA SER A 8 21.02 -31.75 52.15
C SER A 8 19.98 -30.66 52.28
N LEU A 9 20.37 -29.43 51.98
CA LEU A 9 19.43 -28.37 51.63
C LEU A 9 18.92 -28.70 50.22
N SER A 10 17.75 -29.26 50.20
CA SER A 10 16.98 -29.34 48.97
C SER A 10 16.46 -27.93 48.63
N ASP A 11 17.22 -27.22 47.84
CA ASP A 11 16.73 -26.01 47.19
C ASP A 11 15.67 -26.44 46.18
N HIS A 12 14.44 -26.65 46.65
CA HIS A 12 13.27 -26.51 45.83
C HIS A 12 13.17 -25.06 45.46
N GLU A 13 13.94 -24.64 44.47
CA GLU A 13 13.62 -23.44 43.72
C GLU A 13 12.26 -23.68 43.07
N ASP A 14 11.22 -23.17 43.69
CA ASP A 14 9.94 -22.90 43.09
C ASP A 14 10.18 -21.99 41.89
N PHE A 15 10.41 -22.58 40.73
CA PHE A 15 10.24 -21.92 39.45
C PHE A 15 8.76 -21.51 39.30
N LEU A 16 8.42 -20.47 40.08
CA LEU A 16 7.19 -19.73 39.85
C LEU A 16 7.23 -19.27 38.38
N HIS A 17 6.60 -20.05 37.51
CA HIS A 17 6.28 -19.60 36.17
C HIS A 17 5.52 -18.29 36.32
N HIS A 18 6.24 -17.18 36.27
CA HIS A 18 5.65 -15.87 36.18
C HIS A 18 4.74 -15.89 34.95
N ARG A 19 3.45 -16.17 35.16
CA ARG A 19 2.44 -16.03 34.12
C ARG A 19 2.58 -14.60 33.59
N ARG A 20 3.08 -14.47 32.37
CA ARG A 20 3.18 -13.17 31.71
C ARG A 20 1.83 -12.52 31.79
N ARG A 21 1.67 -11.49 32.63
CA ARG A 21 0.47 -10.67 32.69
C ARG A 21 0.46 -9.84 31.41
N PHE A 22 -0.42 -10.17 30.49
CA PHE A 22 -0.67 -9.33 29.32
C PHE A 22 -1.54 -8.17 29.77
N PRO A 23 -1.11 -6.91 29.61
CA PRO A 23 -1.92 -5.75 29.93
C PRO A 23 -3.22 -5.77 29.12
N ASP A 24 -4.27 -5.14 29.66
CA ASP A 24 -5.50 -4.97 28.93
C ASP A 24 -5.24 -4.02 27.76
N ARG A 25 -5.60 -4.48 26.56
CA ARG A 25 -5.35 -3.70 25.34
C ARG A 25 -6.40 -2.63 25.21
N MET A 26 -5.96 -1.42 24.93
CA MET A 26 -6.83 -0.30 24.65
C MET A 26 -7.66 -0.58 23.39
N ASP A 27 -8.96 -0.32 23.44
CA ASP A 27 -9.79 -0.32 22.24
C ASP A 27 -9.49 0.92 21.40
N ILE A 28 -8.56 0.76 20.46
CA ILE A 28 -8.09 1.81 19.57
C ILE A 28 -9.20 2.31 18.66
N PHE A 29 -10.12 1.43 18.27
CA PHE A 29 -11.19 1.77 17.33
C PHE A 29 -12.20 2.73 17.96
N SER A 30 -12.55 2.54 19.22
CA SER A 30 -13.48 3.39 19.96
C SER A 30 -12.84 4.66 20.52
N LYS A 31 -11.49 4.68 20.66
CA LYS A 31 -10.74 5.77 21.28
C LYS A 31 -10.88 7.11 20.55
N TYR A 32 -10.95 7.10 19.23
CA TYR A 32 -10.94 8.30 18.39
C TYR A 32 -12.31 8.52 17.79
N ASP A 33 -12.72 9.77 17.60
CA ASP A 33 -13.86 10.12 16.75
C ASP A 33 -13.59 9.84 15.27
N GLY A 34 -14.51 10.14 14.38
CA GLY A 34 -14.40 9.83 12.95
C GLY A 34 -13.29 10.61 12.26
N GLU A 35 -13.16 11.91 12.55
CA GLU A 35 -12.18 12.80 11.93
C GLU A 35 -10.78 12.53 12.47
N ASP A 36 -10.64 12.48 13.79
CA ASP A 36 -9.40 12.12 14.45
C ASP A 36 -8.85 10.76 13.99
N PHE A 37 -9.76 9.79 13.76
CA PHE A 37 -9.41 8.49 13.23
C PHE A 37 -8.87 8.60 11.80
N ARG A 38 -9.55 9.34 10.92
CA ARG A 38 -9.14 9.55 9.53
C ARG A 38 -7.79 10.24 9.41
N ILE A 39 -7.53 11.26 10.24
CA ILE A 39 -6.22 11.93 10.30
C ILE A 39 -5.11 10.94 10.64
N ARG A 40 -5.35 10.00 11.58
CA ARG A 40 -4.34 9.07 12.09
C ARG A 40 -4.13 7.84 11.24
N TYR A 41 -5.21 7.34 10.62
CA TYR A 41 -5.21 6.09 9.86
C TYR A 41 -5.31 6.30 8.35
N ARG A 42 -5.55 7.54 7.90
CA ARG A 42 -5.73 7.93 6.48
C ARG A 42 -6.91 7.24 5.79
N ILE A 43 -7.82 6.67 6.57
CA ILE A 43 -8.98 5.92 6.08
C ILE A 43 -10.15 6.08 7.08
N SER A 44 -11.38 6.01 6.62
CA SER A 44 -12.57 6.10 7.47
C SER A 44 -12.79 4.82 8.30
N LYS A 45 -13.48 4.94 9.44
CA LYS A 45 -13.87 3.78 10.25
C LYS A 45 -14.74 2.79 9.47
N HIS A 46 -15.64 3.29 8.64
CA HIS A 46 -16.51 2.47 7.79
C HIS A 46 -15.69 1.62 6.82
N ALA A 47 -14.76 2.23 6.09
CA ALA A 47 -13.88 1.51 5.16
C ALA A 47 -13.00 0.46 5.87
N VAL A 48 -12.54 0.73 7.10
CA VAL A 48 -11.81 -0.28 7.91
C VAL A 48 -12.66 -1.51 8.19
N LEU A 49 -13.93 -1.33 8.55
CA LEU A 49 -14.85 -2.46 8.79
C LEU A 49 -15.12 -3.26 7.52
N GLN A 50 -15.27 -2.58 6.37
CA GLN A 50 -15.41 -3.26 5.07
C GLN A 50 -14.17 -4.09 4.75
N ILE A 51 -12.96 -3.51 4.88
CA ILE A 51 -11.69 -4.22 4.64
C ILE A 51 -11.56 -5.42 5.59
N ARG A 52 -11.89 -5.26 6.87
CA ARG A 52 -11.85 -6.36 7.83
C ARG A 52 -12.72 -7.54 7.39
N ASN A 53 -13.94 -7.25 6.94
CA ASN A 53 -14.87 -8.30 6.49
C ASN A 53 -14.37 -9.04 5.24
N ILE A 54 -13.68 -8.33 4.34
CA ILE A 54 -13.10 -8.92 3.12
C ILE A 54 -11.87 -9.76 3.44
N LEU A 55 -11.03 -9.30 4.37
CA LEU A 55 -9.70 -9.91 4.62
C LEU A 55 -9.74 -11.18 5.47
N ASP A 56 -10.83 -11.45 6.18
CA ASP A 56 -10.94 -12.61 7.08
C ASP A 56 -9.67 -12.82 7.95
N ILE A 57 -9.33 -11.79 8.72
CA ILE A 57 -8.13 -11.80 9.58
C ILE A 57 -8.54 -12.20 10.99
N GLU A 58 -8.73 -13.47 11.23
CA GLU A 58 -9.01 -13.94 12.58
C GLU A 58 -7.72 -14.45 13.28
N PRO A 59 -7.68 -14.44 14.63
CA PRO A 59 -6.54 -14.97 15.35
C PRO A 59 -6.35 -16.45 15.07
N LEU A 60 -5.10 -16.88 14.85
CA LEU A 60 -4.78 -18.29 14.64
C LEU A 60 -4.84 -19.14 15.93
N THR A 61 -4.85 -18.51 17.09
CA THR A 61 -4.86 -19.19 18.39
C THR A 61 -5.70 -18.41 19.38
N GLU A 62 -6.38 -19.12 20.29
CA GLU A 62 -7.10 -18.52 21.42
C GLU A 62 -6.22 -18.33 22.68
N ARG A 63 -4.97 -18.78 22.61
CA ARG A 63 -4.04 -18.70 23.74
C ARG A 63 -3.51 -17.29 23.97
N ASN A 64 -3.31 -16.91 25.23
CA ASN A 64 -2.59 -15.70 25.65
C ASN A 64 -3.20 -14.37 25.14
N LYS A 65 -4.52 -14.17 25.23
CA LYS A 65 -5.23 -12.98 24.76
C LYS A 65 -4.87 -12.67 23.29
N PRO A 66 -5.40 -13.43 22.34
CA PRO A 66 -5.10 -13.26 20.92
C PRO A 66 -5.50 -11.86 20.43
N ILE A 67 -4.79 -11.37 19.42
CA ILE A 67 -5.09 -10.08 18.81
C ILE A 67 -6.17 -10.28 17.77
N ASN A 68 -7.34 -9.67 17.96
CA ASN A 68 -8.45 -9.78 17.02
C ASN A 68 -8.10 -9.15 15.66
N GLY A 69 -8.84 -9.54 14.61
CA GLY A 69 -8.57 -9.11 13.24
C GLY A 69 -8.65 -7.60 13.03
N LEU A 70 -9.58 -6.93 13.70
CA LEU A 70 -9.70 -5.48 13.64
C LEU A 70 -8.44 -4.78 14.19
N THR A 71 -7.96 -5.22 15.35
CA THR A 71 -6.72 -4.66 15.92
C THR A 71 -5.51 -4.95 15.04
N GLN A 72 -5.42 -6.15 14.43
CA GLN A 72 -4.34 -6.45 13.48
C GLN A 72 -4.37 -5.50 12.27
N LEU A 73 -5.54 -5.25 11.70
CA LEU A 73 -5.71 -4.32 10.60
C LEU A 73 -5.33 -2.88 11.01
N LEU A 74 -5.75 -2.43 12.21
CA LEU A 74 -5.39 -1.11 12.72
C LEU A 74 -3.88 -0.94 12.94
N ILE A 75 -3.19 -1.96 13.44
CA ILE A 75 -1.72 -1.95 13.56
C ILE A 75 -1.08 -1.75 12.19
N PHE A 76 -1.51 -2.52 11.20
CA PHE A 76 -1.01 -2.41 9.84
C PHE A 76 -1.28 -1.02 9.24
N LEU A 77 -2.53 -0.54 9.33
CA LEU A 77 -2.91 0.77 8.80
C LEU A 77 -2.12 1.90 9.47
N ARG A 78 -1.90 1.82 10.79
CA ARG A 78 -1.08 2.81 11.49
C ARG A 78 0.37 2.79 11.02
N PHE A 79 0.93 1.60 10.81
CA PHE A 79 2.28 1.43 10.27
C PHE A 79 2.44 2.12 8.92
N ILE A 80 1.56 1.84 7.95
CA ILE A 80 1.67 2.44 6.62
C ILE A 80 1.30 3.93 6.61
N ALA A 81 0.36 4.37 7.46
CA ALA A 81 -0.03 5.79 7.56
C ALA A 81 1.08 6.71 8.07
N THR A 82 1.98 6.17 8.90
CA THR A 82 2.99 6.98 9.59
C THR A 82 4.41 6.69 9.15
N GLY A 83 4.68 5.54 8.53
CA GLY A 83 6.04 5.07 8.23
C GLY A 83 6.92 4.87 9.48
N THR A 84 6.32 4.82 10.69
CA THR A 84 7.08 4.70 11.93
C THR A 84 7.75 3.35 12.07
N SER A 85 8.77 3.27 12.94
CA SER A 85 9.38 2.00 13.27
C SER A 85 8.38 1.09 14.02
N GLN A 86 8.54 -0.23 13.84
CA GLN A 86 7.71 -1.23 14.53
C GLN A 86 7.87 -1.18 16.05
N ALA A 87 8.98 -0.65 16.56
CA ALA A 87 9.21 -0.44 17.99
C ALA A 87 8.31 0.65 18.57
N VAL A 88 8.05 1.73 17.84
CA VAL A 88 7.13 2.78 18.29
C VAL A 88 5.69 2.27 18.38
N LEU A 89 5.30 1.35 17.49
CA LEU A 89 3.99 0.70 17.57
C LEU A 89 3.87 -0.27 18.74
N ASP A 90 4.97 -0.93 19.11
CA ASP A 90 5.10 -1.75 20.30
C ASP A 90 4.73 -0.96 21.56
N ASP A 91 5.39 0.19 21.76
CA ASP A 91 5.16 1.08 22.89
C ASP A 91 3.73 1.63 22.95
N LEU A 92 3.15 1.97 21.81
CA LEU A 92 1.80 2.56 21.72
C LEU A 92 0.67 1.56 22.02
N ILE A 93 0.87 0.30 21.71
CA ILE A 93 -0.19 -0.74 21.74
C ILE A 93 0.08 -1.80 22.82
N GLY A 94 1.28 -1.83 23.40
CA GLY A 94 1.70 -2.84 24.37
C GLY A 94 1.81 -4.25 23.77
N ILE A 95 2.23 -4.34 22.52
CA ILE A 95 2.37 -5.59 21.76
C ILE A 95 3.82 -5.71 21.32
N HIS A 96 4.48 -6.81 21.67
CA HIS A 96 5.88 -7.01 21.34
C HIS A 96 6.19 -6.84 19.83
N LYS A 97 7.28 -6.14 19.51
CA LYS A 97 7.70 -5.81 18.13
C LYS A 97 7.68 -7.00 17.15
N SER A 98 8.04 -8.20 17.61
CA SER A 98 8.00 -9.41 16.77
C SER A 98 6.57 -9.80 16.36
N THR A 99 5.59 -9.52 17.22
CA THR A 99 4.17 -9.73 16.92
C THR A 99 3.67 -8.68 15.94
N VAL A 100 4.07 -7.42 16.14
CA VAL A 100 3.78 -6.32 15.17
C VAL A 100 4.34 -6.67 13.80
N CYS A 101 5.59 -7.15 13.72
CA CYS A 101 6.20 -7.57 12.45
C CYS A 101 5.40 -8.67 11.75
N ARG A 102 4.98 -9.72 12.48
CA ARG A 102 4.17 -10.82 11.92
C ARG A 102 2.80 -10.34 11.44
N ILE A 103 2.17 -9.43 12.20
CA ILE A 103 0.89 -8.83 11.81
C ILE A 103 1.04 -8.06 10.50
N ILE A 104 2.03 -7.17 10.41
CA ILE A 104 2.28 -6.38 9.20
C ILE A 104 2.48 -7.30 7.99
N GLN A 105 3.33 -8.31 8.10
CA GLN A 105 3.57 -9.27 7.01
C GLN A 105 2.31 -10.04 6.61
N ARG A 106 1.52 -10.48 7.59
CA ARG A 106 0.28 -11.23 7.34
C ARG A 106 -0.76 -10.39 6.63
N VAL A 107 -1.03 -9.19 7.16
CA VAL A 107 -2.03 -8.27 6.59
C VAL A 107 -1.61 -7.80 5.20
N SER A 108 -0.31 -7.48 5.00
CA SER A 108 0.22 -7.11 3.68
C SER A 108 -0.02 -8.21 2.63
N ARG A 109 0.24 -9.49 2.98
CA ARG A 109 -0.01 -10.60 2.03
C ARG A 109 -1.48 -10.73 1.69
N LYS A 110 -2.36 -10.74 2.69
CA LYS A 110 -3.80 -10.84 2.47
C LYS A 110 -4.35 -9.70 1.60
N LEU A 111 -3.86 -8.49 1.81
CA LEU A 111 -4.21 -7.35 0.95
C LEU A 111 -3.66 -7.52 -0.48
N ALA A 112 -2.42 -7.99 -0.62
CA ALA A 112 -1.84 -8.22 -1.93
C ALA A 112 -2.58 -9.31 -2.74
N GLU A 113 -3.11 -10.33 -2.08
CA GLU A 113 -3.94 -11.37 -2.70
C GLU A 113 -5.23 -10.81 -3.32
N LEU A 114 -5.75 -9.71 -2.79
CA LEU A 114 -6.93 -9.03 -3.31
C LEU A 114 -6.65 -8.16 -4.54
N SER A 115 -5.39 -7.88 -4.85
CA SER A 115 -5.02 -6.92 -5.91
C SER A 115 -5.67 -7.24 -7.25
N SER A 116 -5.67 -8.49 -7.68
CA SER A 116 -6.28 -8.94 -8.94
C SER A 116 -7.80 -8.77 -8.99
N ALA A 117 -8.47 -8.70 -7.83
CA ALA A 117 -9.90 -8.46 -7.76
C ALA A 117 -10.25 -6.97 -7.93
N TYR A 118 -9.42 -6.08 -7.39
CA TYR A 118 -9.71 -4.65 -7.27
C TYR A 118 -8.93 -3.78 -8.27
N ILE A 119 -7.72 -4.18 -8.65
CA ILE A 119 -6.87 -3.44 -9.58
C ILE A 119 -7.00 -4.11 -10.95
N LYS A 120 -7.80 -3.50 -11.82
CA LYS A 120 -8.09 -4.00 -13.18
C LYS A 120 -8.23 -2.85 -14.14
N MET A 121 -7.68 -3.04 -15.33
CA MET A 121 -7.99 -2.15 -16.45
C MET A 121 -9.49 -2.17 -16.76
N PRO A 122 -10.05 -1.04 -17.20
CA PRO A 122 -11.46 -0.94 -17.53
C PRO A 122 -11.83 -1.92 -18.66
N ASN A 123 -13.01 -2.49 -18.60
CA ASN A 123 -13.59 -3.23 -19.72
C ASN A 123 -14.01 -2.27 -20.84
N ARG A 124 -14.51 -2.79 -21.98
CA ARG A 124 -14.87 -1.95 -23.15
C ARG A 124 -15.96 -0.91 -22.87
N GLU A 125 -16.88 -1.21 -21.96
CA GLU A 125 -17.97 -0.30 -21.60
C GLU A 125 -17.42 0.81 -20.69
N GLU A 126 -16.69 0.42 -19.64
CA GLU A 126 -16.03 1.34 -18.70
C GLU A 126 -14.98 2.24 -19.39
N LEU A 127 -14.31 1.75 -20.46
CA LEU A 127 -13.33 2.55 -21.22
C LEU A 127 -13.93 3.80 -21.83
N ARG A 128 -15.19 3.75 -22.27
CA ARG A 128 -15.89 4.93 -22.79
C ARG A 128 -16.08 5.99 -21.71
N ASP A 129 -16.52 5.57 -20.55
CA ASP A 129 -16.72 6.47 -19.41
C ASP A 129 -15.41 7.08 -18.94
N VAL A 130 -14.34 6.27 -18.84
CA VAL A 130 -13.00 6.74 -18.47
C VAL A 130 -12.50 7.75 -19.52
N ALA A 131 -12.63 7.45 -20.81
CA ALA A 131 -12.20 8.35 -21.89
C ALA A 131 -13.00 9.67 -21.90
N GLU A 132 -14.31 9.62 -21.64
CA GLU A 132 -15.15 10.82 -21.54
C GLU A 132 -14.72 11.71 -20.36
N ARG A 133 -14.39 11.11 -19.21
CA ARG A 133 -13.89 11.87 -18.05
C ARG A 133 -12.54 12.53 -18.34
N PHE A 134 -11.59 11.83 -18.96
CA PHE A 134 -10.34 12.43 -19.41
C PHE A 134 -10.57 13.56 -20.42
N TYR A 135 -11.52 13.38 -21.33
CA TYR A 135 -11.88 14.43 -22.30
C TYR A 135 -12.41 15.70 -21.61
N LYS A 136 -13.24 15.55 -20.58
CA LYS A 136 -13.74 16.69 -19.78
C LYS A 136 -12.63 17.44 -19.05
N ILE A 137 -11.55 16.75 -18.66
CA ILE A 137 -10.42 17.34 -17.93
C ILE A 137 -9.44 18.04 -18.89
N GLY A 138 -9.04 17.37 -19.96
CA GLY A 138 -7.92 17.79 -20.80
C GLY A 138 -8.22 17.90 -22.30
N GLY A 139 -9.46 17.65 -22.74
CA GLY A 139 -9.85 17.70 -24.15
C GLY A 139 -9.26 16.58 -25.02
N LEU A 140 -8.61 15.58 -24.40
CA LEU A 140 -7.99 14.46 -25.10
C LEU A 140 -8.98 13.29 -25.22
N PRO A 141 -9.39 12.90 -26.45
CA PRO A 141 -10.32 11.78 -26.63
C PRO A 141 -9.61 10.43 -26.44
N ARG A 142 -10.37 9.39 -26.08
CA ARG A 142 -9.91 7.98 -26.08
C ARG A 142 -8.75 7.67 -25.12
N VAL A 143 -8.54 8.45 -24.09
CA VAL A 143 -7.57 8.15 -23.04
C VAL A 143 -8.08 7.02 -22.14
N ALA A 144 -7.34 5.92 -22.01
CA ALA A 144 -7.66 4.76 -21.16
C ALA A 144 -7.11 4.89 -19.73
N GLY A 145 -6.08 5.71 -19.55
CA GLY A 145 -5.41 5.92 -18.28
C GLY A 145 -4.16 6.76 -18.41
N ALA A 146 -3.62 7.17 -17.27
CA ALA A 146 -2.32 7.83 -17.18
C ALA A 146 -1.34 6.88 -16.46
N VAL A 147 -0.16 6.64 -17.05
CA VAL A 147 0.90 5.80 -16.51
C VAL A 147 2.02 6.67 -15.98
N ASP A 148 2.49 6.35 -14.79
CA ASP A 148 3.64 6.98 -14.16
C ASP A 148 4.37 5.98 -13.26
N CYS A 149 5.63 6.28 -12.93
CA CYS A 149 6.43 5.50 -12.02
C CYS A 149 6.79 6.28 -10.76
N THR A 150 6.70 5.61 -9.62
CA THR A 150 7.07 6.19 -8.33
C THR A 150 8.08 5.33 -7.57
N HIS A 151 9.00 5.99 -6.88
CA HIS A 151 10.03 5.31 -6.09
C HIS A 151 9.56 5.10 -4.64
N ILE A 152 9.26 3.86 -4.29
CA ILE A 152 8.97 3.46 -2.91
C ILE A 152 10.30 3.22 -2.18
N LYS A 153 10.63 4.10 -1.24
CA LYS A 153 11.86 4.02 -0.45
C LYS A 153 11.91 2.73 0.37
N ILE A 154 13.06 2.09 0.37
CA ILE A 154 13.34 0.90 1.20
C ILE A 154 14.63 1.09 1.98
N ILE A 155 14.76 0.34 3.07
CA ILE A 155 16.04 0.21 3.78
C ILE A 155 17.00 -0.57 2.88
N SER A 156 18.28 -0.14 2.81
CA SER A 156 19.28 -0.82 2.01
C SER A 156 19.28 -2.32 2.27
N ARG A 157 19.16 -3.11 1.21
CA ARG A 157 19.39 -4.54 1.26
C ARG A 157 20.88 -4.80 1.37
N ARG A 158 21.30 -5.53 2.38
CA ARG A 158 22.71 -5.96 2.49
C ARG A 158 23.03 -6.96 1.37
N GLY A 159 24.20 -6.87 0.79
CA GLY A 159 24.69 -7.81 -0.22
C GLY A 159 25.06 -7.15 -1.55
N VAL A 160 25.62 -7.95 -2.45
CA VAL A 160 26.17 -7.51 -3.75
C VAL A 160 25.10 -6.83 -4.65
N LEU A 161 23.85 -7.25 -4.53
CA LEU A 161 22.74 -6.72 -5.35
C LEU A 161 22.09 -5.45 -4.77
N SER A 162 22.62 -4.91 -3.66
CA SER A 162 22.01 -3.72 -3.03
C SER A 162 22.00 -2.51 -3.96
N GLU A 163 23.06 -2.29 -4.71
CA GLU A 163 23.19 -1.13 -5.61
C GLU A 163 22.16 -1.12 -6.75
N MET A 164 21.62 -2.28 -7.15
CA MET A 164 20.53 -2.34 -8.12
C MET A 164 19.26 -1.60 -7.63
N PHE A 165 19.09 -1.47 -6.33
CA PHE A 165 17.94 -0.77 -5.74
C PHE A 165 18.20 0.73 -5.57
N ARG A 166 19.40 1.24 -5.83
CA ARG A 166 19.71 2.67 -5.75
C ARG A 166 19.12 3.40 -6.96
N CYS A 167 18.20 4.30 -6.71
CA CYS A 167 17.65 5.16 -7.77
C CYS A 167 18.58 6.34 -8.10
N SER A 168 18.30 7.04 -9.19
CA SER A 168 19.05 8.23 -9.64
C SER A 168 19.10 9.35 -8.59
N LYS A 169 18.15 9.39 -7.65
CA LYS A 169 18.11 10.34 -6.54
C LYS A 169 19.00 9.92 -5.35
N GLY A 170 19.75 8.81 -5.44
CA GLY A 170 20.75 8.37 -4.47
C GLY A 170 20.23 7.55 -3.29
N PHE A 171 18.94 7.22 -3.21
CA PHE A 171 18.37 6.35 -2.17
C PHE A 171 17.95 4.98 -2.71
N PHE A 172 17.77 4.00 -1.81
CA PHE A 172 17.32 2.66 -2.18
C PHE A 172 15.80 2.64 -2.30
N SER A 173 15.29 2.05 -3.39
CA SER A 173 13.86 2.01 -3.68
C SER A 173 13.47 0.82 -4.55
N PHE A 174 12.18 0.49 -4.56
CA PHE A 174 11.53 -0.12 -5.71
C PHE A 174 11.01 0.98 -6.63
N ASN A 175 11.13 0.78 -7.94
CA ASN A 175 10.44 1.59 -8.93
C ASN A 175 9.12 0.90 -9.26
N VAL A 176 8.01 1.58 -8.96
CA VAL A 176 6.65 1.03 -9.04
C VAL A 176 5.90 1.81 -10.10
N GLN A 177 5.51 1.12 -11.18
CA GLN A 177 4.63 1.67 -12.21
C GLN A 177 3.19 1.56 -11.76
N VAL A 178 2.43 2.62 -11.96
CA VAL A 178 1.00 2.70 -11.67
C VAL A 178 0.27 3.29 -12.87
N VAL A 179 -0.91 2.74 -13.15
CA VAL A 179 -1.85 3.34 -14.11
C VAL A 179 -3.10 3.75 -13.38
N CYS A 180 -3.49 5.01 -13.56
CA CYS A 180 -4.70 5.57 -12.94
C CYS A 180 -5.69 6.02 -14.01
N ASP A 181 -6.98 5.95 -13.70
CA ASP A 181 -8.03 6.58 -14.49
C ASP A 181 -8.22 8.07 -14.13
N ALA A 182 -9.20 8.71 -14.73
CA ALA A 182 -9.53 10.12 -14.52
C ALA A 182 -10.01 10.45 -13.09
N ASP A 183 -10.51 9.45 -12.35
CA ASP A 183 -10.89 9.57 -10.94
C ASP A 183 -9.74 9.20 -9.99
N VAL A 184 -8.52 9.06 -10.53
CA VAL A 184 -7.31 8.64 -9.80
C VAL A 184 -7.42 7.22 -9.21
N LYS A 185 -8.34 6.41 -9.72
CA LYS A 185 -8.45 5.01 -9.34
C LYS A 185 -7.33 4.21 -10.01
N ILE A 186 -6.61 3.42 -9.23
CA ILE A 186 -5.56 2.54 -9.75
C ILE A 186 -6.19 1.43 -10.58
N ARG A 187 -5.72 1.31 -11.83
CA ARG A 187 -6.18 0.35 -12.82
C ARG A 187 -5.15 -0.73 -13.15
N ASP A 188 -3.87 -0.42 -12.98
CA ASP A 188 -2.77 -1.38 -13.11
C ASP A 188 -1.61 -1.00 -12.19
N ILE A 189 -0.85 -1.99 -11.73
CA ILE A 189 0.32 -1.80 -10.88
C ILE A 189 1.40 -2.84 -11.16
N VAL A 190 2.64 -2.37 -11.31
CA VAL A 190 3.83 -3.22 -11.44
C VAL A 190 4.83 -2.83 -10.36
N ALA A 191 4.96 -3.64 -9.29
CA ALA A 191 5.74 -3.33 -8.09
C ALA A 191 6.88 -4.32 -7.85
N ARG A 192 7.63 -4.71 -8.90
CA ARG A 192 8.69 -5.74 -8.80
C ARG A 192 10.08 -5.25 -9.19
N TRP A 193 10.21 -4.05 -9.74
CA TRP A 193 11.44 -3.56 -10.30
C TRP A 193 12.31 -2.80 -9.29
N PRO A 194 13.63 -3.02 -9.30
CA PRO A 194 14.55 -2.24 -8.47
C PRO A 194 14.63 -0.79 -8.94
N GLY A 195 14.99 0.11 -8.01
CA GLY A 195 14.97 1.57 -8.23
C GLY A 195 15.90 2.09 -9.32
N SER A 196 16.90 1.31 -9.76
CA SER A 196 17.78 1.68 -10.87
C SER A 196 17.15 1.52 -12.25
N VAL A 197 16.01 0.80 -12.35
CA VAL A 197 15.37 0.50 -13.63
C VAL A 197 14.56 1.70 -14.10
N HIS A 198 14.71 2.05 -15.39
CA HIS A 198 13.97 3.15 -16.02
C HIS A 198 12.52 2.80 -16.31
N ASP A 199 11.66 3.80 -16.27
CA ASP A 199 10.21 3.69 -16.44
C ASP A 199 9.83 3.04 -17.78
N CYS A 200 10.48 3.41 -18.88
CA CYS A 200 10.33 2.76 -20.18
C CYS A 200 10.59 1.24 -20.14
N THR A 201 11.60 0.81 -19.39
CA THR A 201 11.93 -0.60 -19.27
C THR A 201 10.84 -1.35 -18.52
N ILE A 202 10.30 -0.74 -17.45
CA ILE A 202 9.21 -1.32 -16.66
C ILE A 202 7.98 -1.49 -17.55
N PHE A 203 7.60 -0.44 -18.25
CA PHE A 203 6.44 -0.44 -19.14
C PHE A 203 6.57 -1.47 -20.26
N ASN A 204 7.69 -1.49 -20.97
CA ASN A 204 7.92 -2.42 -22.09
C ASN A 204 7.90 -3.90 -21.65
N ASN A 205 8.13 -4.19 -20.35
CA ASN A 205 8.09 -5.53 -19.78
C ASN A 205 6.81 -5.80 -18.96
N SER A 206 5.78 -4.96 -19.10
CA SER A 206 4.50 -5.11 -18.42
C SER A 206 3.51 -5.92 -19.27
N HIS A 207 2.57 -6.59 -18.61
CA HIS A 207 1.43 -7.21 -19.31
C HIS A 207 0.57 -6.16 -20.01
N LEU A 208 0.47 -4.97 -19.43
CA LEU A 208 -0.29 -3.88 -20.00
C LEU A 208 0.24 -3.46 -21.37
N TYR A 209 1.58 -3.41 -21.53
CA TYR A 209 2.19 -3.16 -22.84
C TYR A 209 1.74 -4.20 -23.87
N ALA A 210 1.83 -5.48 -23.55
CA ALA A 210 1.42 -6.57 -24.44
C ALA A 210 -0.08 -6.50 -24.79
N ASP A 211 -0.93 -6.14 -23.83
CA ASP A 211 -2.36 -5.97 -24.03
C ASP A 211 -2.67 -4.82 -25.00
N PHE A 212 -1.96 -3.68 -24.90
CA PHE A 212 -2.12 -2.57 -25.83
C PHE A 212 -1.56 -2.90 -27.21
N GLU A 213 -0.41 -3.53 -27.28
CA GLU A 213 0.22 -3.94 -28.55
C GLU A 213 -0.64 -4.95 -29.31
N SER A 214 -1.30 -5.86 -28.61
CA SER A 214 -2.26 -6.82 -29.20
C SER A 214 -3.59 -6.20 -29.66
N GLY A 215 -3.81 -4.90 -29.40
CA GLY A 215 -5.06 -4.20 -29.74
C GLY A 215 -6.24 -4.51 -28.83
N ARG A 216 -6.02 -5.09 -27.64
CA ARG A 216 -7.08 -5.43 -26.66
C ARG A 216 -7.98 -4.24 -26.31
N TYR A 217 -7.40 -3.04 -26.27
CA TYR A 217 -8.10 -1.79 -25.93
C TYR A 217 -8.50 -0.97 -27.17
N GLY A 218 -8.39 -1.57 -28.38
CA GLY A 218 -8.76 -0.91 -29.62
C GLY A 218 -7.94 0.36 -29.88
N ASN A 219 -8.63 1.48 -30.18
CA ASN A 219 -7.99 2.77 -30.48
C ASN A 219 -7.73 3.64 -29.24
N HIS A 220 -7.84 3.09 -28.04
CA HIS A 220 -7.53 3.83 -26.82
C HIS A 220 -6.02 3.86 -26.58
N TYR A 221 -5.57 4.86 -25.83
CA TYR A 221 -4.16 5.04 -25.50
C TYR A 221 -3.96 5.50 -24.06
N LEU A 222 -2.74 5.34 -23.56
CA LEU A 222 -2.29 5.84 -22.28
C LEU A 222 -1.64 7.21 -22.44
N LEU A 223 -1.66 8.01 -21.37
CA LEU A 223 -0.82 9.19 -21.22
C LEU A 223 0.38 8.82 -20.35
N GLY A 224 1.59 9.14 -20.78
CA GLY A 224 2.82 8.99 -20.02
C GLY A 224 3.58 10.31 -19.91
N ASP A 225 4.54 10.39 -19.00
CA ASP A 225 5.45 11.53 -18.88
C ASP A 225 6.60 11.46 -19.90
N SER A 226 7.53 12.42 -19.84
CA SER A 226 8.70 12.50 -20.72
C SER A 226 9.73 11.37 -20.50
N GLY A 227 9.57 10.54 -19.46
CA GLY A 227 10.39 9.37 -19.21
C GLY A 227 10.06 8.18 -20.13
N TYR A 228 8.94 8.24 -20.83
CA TYR A 228 8.51 7.20 -21.75
C TYR A 228 8.80 7.53 -23.22
N VAL A 229 8.83 6.50 -24.06
CA VAL A 229 8.93 6.64 -25.52
C VAL A 229 7.52 6.67 -26.12
N ASN A 230 7.26 7.67 -26.97
CA ASN A 230 5.98 7.83 -27.66
C ASN A 230 5.67 6.60 -28.53
N LYS A 231 4.44 6.09 -28.46
CA LYS A 231 3.94 4.94 -29.23
C LYS A 231 2.50 5.21 -29.69
N ASN A 232 1.98 4.40 -30.61
CA ASN A 232 0.61 4.52 -31.09
C ASN A 232 -0.44 4.45 -29.97
N PHE A 233 -0.09 3.77 -28.85
CA PHE A 233 -0.95 3.58 -27.68
C PHE A 233 -0.40 4.24 -26.41
N LEU A 234 0.65 5.03 -26.50
CA LEU A 234 1.22 5.79 -25.38
C LEU A 234 1.63 7.18 -25.85
N LEU A 235 0.85 8.18 -25.48
CA LEU A 235 1.16 9.56 -25.81
C LEU A 235 2.02 10.20 -24.73
N VAL A 236 3.12 10.79 -25.18
CA VAL A 236 4.09 11.50 -24.33
C VAL A 236 4.12 12.96 -24.76
N PRO A 237 4.16 13.94 -23.84
CA PRO A 237 4.22 15.34 -24.18
C PRO A 237 5.47 15.68 -24.98
N ILE A 238 5.32 16.40 -26.07
CA ILE A 238 6.43 17.03 -26.76
C ILE A 238 6.94 18.17 -25.87
N ALA A 239 8.25 18.32 -25.74
CA ALA A 239 8.95 19.18 -24.78
C ALA A 239 8.43 20.64 -24.68
N ASN A 240 7.74 21.15 -25.71
CA ASN A 240 7.20 22.50 -25.76
C ASN A 240 5.72 22.63 -25.30
N HIS A 241 5.03 21.54 -24.99
CA HIS A 241 3.60 21.53 -24.61
C HIS A 241 3.33 20.96 -23.21
N LYS A 242 4.14 21.36 -22.23
CA LYS A 242 3.97 20.95 -20.81
C LYS A 242 2.61 21.35 -20.19
N HIS A 243 1.80 22.17 -20.86
CA HIS A 243 0.50 22.64 -20.36
C HIS A 243 -0.58 21.56 -20.33
N LEU A 244 -0.56 20.59 -21.25
CA LEU A 244 -1.61 19.56 -21.36
C LEU A 244 -1.60 18.53 -20.21
N LEU A 245 -0.42 18.20 -19.67
CA LEU A 245 -0.32 17.30 -18.51
C LEU A 245 -0.36 18.03 -17.17
N ARG A 246 -0.17 19.35 -17.13
CA ARG A 246 -0.28 20.12 -15.88
C ARG A 246 -1.65 19.95 -15.21
N GLY A 247 -2.72 19.82 -15.97
CA GLY A 247 -4.06 19.56 -15.42
C GLY A 247 -4.14 18.22 -14.68
N ILE A 248 -3.45 17.18 -15.16
CA ILE A 248 -3.42 15.86 -14.55
C ILE A 248 -2.42 15.83 -13.39
N GLN A 249 -1.26 16.48 -13.52
CA GLN A 249 -0.25 16.61 -12.47
C GLN A 249 -0.63 17.58 -11.35
N GLN A 250 -1.56 18.51 -11.62
CA GLN A 250 -2.10 19.47 -10.63
C GLN A 250 -3.34 18.94 -9.89
N MET A 251 -3.78 17.72 -10.16
CA MET A 251 -4.76 17.11 -9.27
C MET A 251 -4.18 17.09 -7.85
N PRO A 252 -4.85 17.68 -6.86
CA PRO A 252 -4.29 17.89 -5.49
C PRO A 252 -3.83 16.61 -4.81
N HIS A 253 -4.05 15.46 -5.39
CA HIS A 253 -3.83 14.15 -4.83
C HIS A 253 -2.66 13.35 -5.45
N CYS A 254 -2.06 13.83 -6.55
CA CYS A 254 -0.88 13.20 -7.18
C CYS A 254 0.47 13.76 -6.68
N ASN A 255 0.49 14.59 -5.65
CA ASN A 255 1.72 15.22 -5.18
C ASN A 255 2.47 14.28 -4.22
N ALA A 256 3.42 13.54 -4.81
CA ALA A 256 4.22 12.45 -4.25
C ALA A 256 5.30 12.89 -3.26
N GLN A 257 4.99 13.64 -2.21
CA GLN A 257 6.06 14.09 -1.29
C GLN A 257 6.06 13.48 0.12
N HIS A 258 5.05 12.72 0.53
CA HIS A 258 5.04 12.09 1.86
C HIS A 258 4.38 10.70 1.81
N GLY A 259 4.93 9.72 2.50
CA GLY A 259 4.56 8.28 2.53
C GLY A 259 3.09 7.90 2.84
N GLY A 260 2.14 8.75 2.48
CA GLY A 260 0.70 8.49 2.54
C GLY A 260 0.10 7.91 1.26
N GLU A 261 0.87 7.80 0.18
CA GLU A 261 0.40 7.47 -1.16
C GLU A 261 -0.16 6.05 -1.29
N MET A 262 0.44 5.09 -0.60
CA MET A 262 -0.01 3.69 -0.66
C MET A 262 -1.38 3.51 0.01
N LEU A 263 -1.69 4.28 1.05
CA LEU A 263 -2.99 4.26 1.74
C LEU A 263 -4.08 4.90 0.91
N TRP A 264 -3.77 5.99 0.23
CA TRP A 264 -4.73 6.65 -0.66
C TRP A 264 -5.07 5.78 -1.86
N CYS A 265 -4.08 5.06 -2.40
CA CYS A 265 -4.28 4.03 -3.42
C CYS A 265 -5.18 2.88 -2.92
N MET A 266 -5.06 2.51 -1.65
CA MET A 266 -5.93 1.48 -1.06
C MET A 266 -7.36 2.00 -0.82
N GLU A 267 -7.54 3.25 -0.41
CA GLU A 267 -8.86 3.86 -0.24
C GLU A 267 -9.58 4.01 -1.58
N ALA A 268 -8.86 4.41 -2.63
CA ALA A 268 -9.38 4.45 -4.00
C ALA A 268 -9.70 3.05 -4.55
N ALA A 269 -8.92 2.03 -4.20
CA ALA A 269 -9.18 0.64 -4.62
C ALA A 269 -10.35 -0.01 -3.88
N VAL A 270 -10.63 0.42 -2.64
CA VAL A 270 -11.70 -0.12 -1.78
C VAL A 270 -12.99 0.69 -1.88
N SER A 271 -12.96 1.88 -2.49
CA SER A 271 -14.19 2.66 -2.75
C SER A 271 -15.11 1.89 -3.69
N MET A 272 -16.03 1.13 -3.09
CA MET A 272 -17.08 0.41 -3.80
C MET A 272 -17.95 1.39 -4.59
N PRO A 273 -18.48 1.03 -5.77
CA PRO A 273 -19.47 1.84 -6.46
C PRO A 273 -20.77 1.83 -5.64
N GLY A 274 -21.09 2.92 -4.97
CA GLY A 274 -22.37 3.03 -4.26
C GLY A 274 -22.60 4.27 -3.43
N GLU A 275 -21.59 4.85 -2.83
CA GLU A 275 -21.82 6.00 -1.95
C GLU A 275 -20.74 7.07 -2.15
N ARG A 276 -21.04 8.03 -3.00
CA ARG A 276 -20.34 9.31 -3.05
C ARG A 276 -21.24 10.36 -2.45
N ASP A 277 -21.08 10.61 -1.16
CA ASP A 277 -21.51 11.87 -0.58
C ASP A 277 -20.41 12.89 -0.82
N TYR A 278 -20.63 13.75 -1.82
CA TYR A 278 -19.92 15.02 -1.91
C TYR A 278 -20.64 15.99 -0.97
N PRO A 279 -19.94 16.70 -0.07
CA PRO A 279 -20.54 17.84 0.61
C PRO A 279 -20.83 18.94 -0.42
N GLU A 280 -22.02 19.51 -0.33
CA GLU A 280 -22.46 20.74 -1.01
C GLU A 280 -21.54 21.93 -0.73
#